data_3284e71f621aaff2b11c2a04f006861a
#
_entry.id   3284e71f621aaff2b11c2a04f006861a
#
_cell.length_a   1.000
_cell.length_b   1.000
_cell.length_c   1.000
_cell.angle_alpha   90.00
_cell.angle_beta   90.00
_cell.angle_gamma   90.00
#
_symmetry.space_group_name_H-M   'P 1'
#
loop_
_entity.id
_entity.type
_entity.pdbx_description
1 polymer ?
#
loop_
_entity_poly.entity_id
_entity_poly.type
_entity_poly.pdbx_seq_one_letter_code
_entity_poly.pdbx_strand_id
1 'polypeptide(L)'
;MLREKPKLFTIGQFAALHGINKKTLMWYDEIGLFKPAFIHEENGYRLYSYYQSTELEVILLLRDMNVPIRDIQEFMKNRSAGSMADLLRDKISELD
;
A
#
# COMPACT_ATOMS: atom_id res chain seq x y z
N MET A 1 -22.02 16.35 12.94
CA MET A 1 -21.35 15.51 11.95
C MET A 1 -20.23 16.26 11.25
N LEU A 2 -19.05 15.76 11.37
CA LEU A 2 -17.91 16.41 10.78
C LEU A 2 -17.69 15.97 9.35
N ARG A 3 -17.33 16.94 8.54
CA ARG A 3 -17.07 16.69 7.13
C ARG A 3 -15.65 17.03 6.81
N GLU A 4 -14.78 16.46 7.53
CA GLU A 4 -13.38 16.73 7.32
C GLU A 4 -12.91 16.13 6.02
N LYS A 5 -12.11 16.88 5.30
CA LYS A 5 -11.46 16.37 4.10
C LYS A 5 -10.39 15.39 4.49
N PRO A 6 -10.16 14.36 3.67
CA PRO A 6 -9.06 13.44 3.95
C PRO A 6 -7.75 14.22 4.02
N LYS A 7 -6.90 13.84 4.97
CA LYS A 7 -5.60 14.44 5.05
C LYS A 7 -4.74 13.90 3.91
N LEU A 8 -4.12 14.81 3.17
CA LEU A 8 -3.28 14.44 2.04
C LEU A 8 -1.82 14.63 2.39
N PHE A 9 -0.99 13.75 1.89
CA PHE A 9 0.44 13.76 2.10
C PHE A 9 1.16 13.75 0.78
N THR A 10 2.29 14.44 0.72
CA THR A 10 3.19 14.26 -0.41
C THR A 10 3.79 12.86 -0.33
N ILE A 11 4.39 12.39 -1.42
CA ILE A 11 5.01 11.08 -1.43
C ILE A 11 6.09 10.95 -0.35
N GLY A 12 6.88 12.02 -0.15
CA GLY A 12 7.90 11.99 0.90
C GLY A 12 7.31 11.93 2.29
N GLN A 13 6.24 12.67 2.53
CA GLN A 13 5.56 12.66 3.82
C GLN A 13 4.93 11.30 4.10
N PHE A 14 4.31 10.71 3.11
CA PHE A 14 3.65 9.42 3.28
C PHE A 14 4.67 8.30 3.49
N ALA A 15 5.78 8.36 2.76
CA ALA A 15 6.85 7.40 2.97
C ALA A 15 7.41 7.48 4.39
N ALA A 16 7.63 8.72 4.87
CA ALA A 16 8.13 8.92 6.22
C ALA A 16 7.15 8.42 7.27
N LEU A 17 5.86 8.65 7.04
CA LEU A 17 4.82 8.17 7.95
C LEU A 17 4.89 6.66 8.14
N HIS A 18 5.23 5.93 7.10
CA HIS A 18 5.27 4.48 7.12
C HIS A 18 6.68 3.91 7.26
N GLY A 19 7.68 4.78 7.45
CA GLY A 19 9.04 4.33 7.67
C GLY A 19 9.68 3.67 6.47
N ILE A 20 9.29 4.06 5.26
CA ILE A 20 9.85 3.49 4.04
C ILE A 20 10.46 4.58 3.17
N ASN A 21 11.18 4.15 2.16
CA ASN A 21 11.85 5.05 1.24
C ASN A 21 10.85 5.58 0.20
N LYS A 22 10.97 6.86 -0.13
CA LYS A 22 10.14 7.48 -1.15
C LYS A 22 10.21 6.73 -2.49
N LYS A 23 11.40 6.24 -2.83
CA LYS A 23 11.58 5.49 -4.08
C LYS A 23 10.77 4.21 -4.10
N THR A 24 10.56 3.60 -2.94
CA THR A 24 9.72 2.41 -2.84
C THR A 24 8.29 2.73 -3.24
N LEU A 25 7.75 3.85 -2.76
CA LEU A 25 6.41 4.26 -3.15
C LEU A 25 6.33 4.59 -4.63
N MET A 26 7.35 5.22 -5.19
CA MET A 26 7.38 5.51 -6.62
C MET A 26 7.36 4.22 -7.43
N TRP A 27 8.13 3.23 -7.00
CA TRP A 27 8.16 1.95 -7.68
C TRP A 27 6.82 1.23 -7.58
N TYR A 28 6.19 1.27 -6.40
CA TYR A 28 4.87 0.66 -6.24
C TYR A 28 3.85 1.28 -7.17
N ASP A 29 3.92 2.59 -7.39
CA ASP A 29 3.05 3.25 -8.34
C ASP A 29 3.34 2.79 -9.77
N GLU A 30 4.61 2.71 -10.13
CA GLU A 30 5.01 2.31 -11.48
C GLU A 30 4.56 0.92 -11.84
N ILE A 31 4.60 -0.01 -10.89
CA ILE A 31 4.18 -1.39 -11.15
C ILE A 31 2.69 -1.61 -10.89
N GLY A 32 1.98 -0.56 -10.47
CA GLY A 32 0.55 -0.65 -10.25
C GLY A 32 0.15 -1.33 -8.95
N LEU A 33 1.10 -1.51 -8.03
CA LEU A 33 0.80 -2.17 -6.77
C LEU A 33 0.08 -1.25 -5.79
N PHE A 34 0.53 0.00 -5.68
CA PHE A 34 -0.02 0.96 -4.75
C PHE A 34 0.09 2.35 -5.36
N LYS A 35 -1.04 2.93 -5.71
CA LYS A 35 -1.07 4.19 -6.43
C LYS A 35 -1.51 5.33 -5.52
N PRO A 36 -1.05 6.57 -5.81
CA PRO A 36 -1.51 7.71 -5.03
C PRO A 36 -3.00 7.94 -5.23
N ALA A 37 -3.63 8.57 -4.24
CA ALA A 37 -5.04 8.91 -4.31
C ALA A 37 -5.28 9.97 -5.39
N PHE A 38 -4.34 10.91 -5.54
CA PHE A 38 -4.46 12.00 -6.49
C PHE A 38 -3.11 12.32 -7.12
N ILE A 39 -3.16 12.85 -8.33
CA ILE A 39 -1.99 13.42 -8.96
C ILE A 39 -2.35 14.87 -9.22
N HIS A 40 -1.51 15.78 -8.71
CA HIS A 40 -1.77 17.21 -8.87
C HIS A 40 -1.68 17.59 -10.34
N GLU A 41 -2.74 18.21 -10.86
CA GLU A 41 -2.82 18.46 -12.30
C GLU A 41 -1.72 19.36 -12.81
N GLU A 42 -1.33 20.36 -12.03
CA GLU A 42 -0.38 21.37 -12.51
C GLU A 42 1.06 20.88 -12.51
N ASN A 43 1.44 20.10 -11.51
CA ASN A 43 2.85 19.74 -11.36
C ASN A 43 3.11 18.24 -11.35
N GLY A 44 2.06 17.43 -11.45
CA GLY A 44 2.22 15.98 -11.49
C GLY A 44 2.64 15.35 -10.18
N TYR A 45 2.62 16.10 -9.09
CA TYR A 45 3.01 15.56 -7.80
C TYR A 45 2.00 14.54 -7.31
N ARG A 46 2.51 13.47 -6.72
CA ARG A 46 1.68 12.40 -6.17
C ARG A 46 1.23 12.78 -4.77
N LEU A 47 -0.06 12.61 -4.51
CA LEU A 47 -0.65 12.91 -3.20
C LEU A 47 -1.33 11.66 -2.69
N TYR A 48 -1.02 11.33 -1.45
CA TYR A 48 -1.55 10.12 -0.80
C TYR A 48 -2.51 10.51 0.30
N SER A 49 -3.59 9.74 0.42
CA SER A 49 -4.58 9.96 1.46
C SER A 49 -4.25 9.10 2.68
N TYR A 50 -4.52 9.65 3.87
CA TYR A 50 -4.35 8.86 5.08
C TYR A 50 -5.16 7.56 5.03
N TYR A 51 -6.29 7.57 4.35
CA TYR A 51 -7.10 6.37 4.22
C TYR A 51 -6.40 5.25 3.48
N GLN A 52 -5.34 5.56 2.74
CA GLN A 52 -4.56 4.55 2.05
C GLN A 52 -3.55 3.85 2.97
N SER A 53 -3.38 4.35 4.20
CA SER A 53 -2.39 3.79 5.11
C SER A 53 -2.63 2.32 5.39
N THR A 54 -3.87 1.92 5.61
CA THR A 54 -4.19 0.52 5.90
C THR A 54 -3.77 -0.38 4.74
N GLU A 55 -4.05 0.04 3.52
CA GLU A 55 -3.67 -0.73 2.36
C GLU A 55 -2.15 -0.87 2.26
N LEU A 56 -1.42 0.21 2.46
CA LEU A 56 0.03 0.16 2.40
C LEU A 56 0.58 -0.74 3.51
N GLU A 57 -0.01 -0.68 4.70
CA GLU A 57 0.43 -1.52 5.81
C GLU A 57 0.28 -3.00 5.49
N VAL A 58 -0.80 -3.37 4.81
CA VAL A 58 -0.98 -4.75 4.37
C VAL A 58 0.12 -5.17 3.41
N ILE A 59 0.44 -4.30 2.45
CA ILE A 59 1.50 -4.57 1.49
C ILE A 59 2.84 -4.76 2.21
N LEU A 60 3.15 -3.86 3.14
CA LEU A 60 4.42 -3.92 3.86
C LEU A 60 4.50 -5.16 4.75
N LEU A 61 3.39 -5.54 5.37
CA LEU A 61 3.34 -6.76 6.17
C LEU A 61 3.63 -7.99 5.32
N LEU A 62 2.99 -8.09 4.16
CA LEU A 62 3.20 -9.22 3.28
C LEU A 62 4.64 -9.27 2.78
N ARG A 63 5.21 -8.09 2.47
CA ARG A 63 6.61 -8.02 2.08
C ARG A 63 7.52 -8.51 3.19
N ASP A 64 7.23 -8.10 4.42
CA ASP A 64 8.04 -8.50 5.57
C ASP A 64 7.94 -10.00 5.84
N MET A 65 6.84 -10.62 5.41
CA MET A 65 6.66 -12.06 5.51
C MET A 65 7.26 -12.79 4.30
N ASN A 66 8.00 -12.06 3.48
CA ASN A 66 8.69 -12.62 2.30
C ASN A 66 7.75 -13.12 1.21
N VAL A 67 6.55 -12.54 1.12
CA VAL A 67 5.65 -12.82 0.01
C VAL A 67 6.22 -12.13 -1.22
N PRO A 68 6.41 -12.85 -2.33
CA PRO A 68 6.94 -12.22 -3.55
C PRO A 68 6.03 -11.10 -4.04
N ILE A 69 6.65 -10.10 -4.66
CA ILE A 69 5.89 -8.92 -5.09
C ILE A 69 4.77 -9.28 -6.06
N ARG A 70 5.01 -10.27 -6.91
CA ARG A 70 3.99 -10.73 -7.84
C ARG A 70 2.76 -11.26 -7.12
N ASP A 71 2.97 -11.99 -6.04
CA ASP A 71 1.88 -12.56 -5.26
C ASP A 71 1.13 -11.47 -4.50
N ILE A 72 1.86 -10.46 -4.02
CA ILE A 72 1.24 -9.31 -3.36
C ILE A 72 0.36 -8.58 -4.37
N GLN A 73 0.86 -8.37 -5.59
CA GLN A 73 0.06 -7.72 -6.64
C GLN A 73 -1.22 -8.49 -6.93
N GLU A 74 -1.10 -9.79 -7.02
CA GLU A 74 -2.24 -10.64 -7.30
C GLU A 74 -3.27 -10.56 -6.19
N PHE A 75 -2.79 -10.64 -4.95
CA PHE A 75 -3.67 -10.53 -3.79
C PHE A 75 -4.39 -9.17 -3.77
N MET A 76 -3.65 -8.09 -4.02
CA MET A 76 -4.24 -6.75 -3.95
C MET A 76 -5.28 -6.52 -5.04
N LYS A 77 -5.15 -7.18 -6.18
CA LYS A 77 -6.15 -7.09 -7.23
C LYS A 77 -7.45 -7.80 -6.87
N ASN A 78 -7.33 -8.89 -6.16
CA ASN A 78 -8.46 -9.76 -5.85
C ASN A 78 -8.81 -9.76 -4.38
N ARG A 79 -8.48 -8.66 -3.68
CA ARG A 79 -8.66 -8.69 -2.24
C ARG A 79 -10.11 -8.84 -1.83
N SER A 80 -10.23 -9.70 -0.83
CA SER A 80 -11.43 -9.93 -0.09
C SER A 80 -10.96 -10.43 1.27
N ALA A 81 -11.88 -10.44 2.23
CA ALA A 81 -11.53 -10.92 3.57
C ALA A 81 -11.04 -12.37 3.52
N GLY A 82 -11.67 -13.19 2.68
CA GLY A 82 -11.27 -14.58 2.54
C GLY A 82 -9.87 -14.73 1.96
N SER A 83 -9.57 -13.97 0.91
CA SER A 83 -8.24 -14.03 0.30
C SER A 83 -7.14 -13.66 1.27
N MET A 84 -7.39 -12.63 2.08
CA MET A 84 -6.43 -12.20 3.08
C MET A 84 -6.18 -13.31 4.10
N ALA A 85 -7.25 -13.88 4.62
CA ALA A 85 -7.15 -14.94 5.62
C ALA A 85 -6.41 -16.15 5.04
N ASP A 86 -6.71 -16.51 3.82
CA ASP A 86 -6.09 -17.68 3.17
C ASP A 86 -4.59 -17.45 2.97
N LEU A 87 -4.22 -16.27 2.50
CA LEU A 87 -2.81 -15.97 2.26
C LEU A 87 -2.01 -16.00 3.55
N LEU A 88 -2.54 -15.38 4.60
CA LEU A 88 -1.85 -15.35 5.89
C LEU A 88 -1.75 -16.73 6.49
N ARG A 89 -2.79 -17.54 6.35
CA ARG A 89 -2.79 -18.92 6.88
C ARG A 89 -1.71 -19.74 6.18
N ASP A 90 -1.58 -19.58 4.87
CA ASP A 90 -0.57 -20.31 4.12
C ASP A 90 0.84 -19.93 4.56
N LYS A 91 1.09 -18.63 4.78
CA LYS A 91 2.42 -18.20 5.22
C LYS A 91 2.72 -18.68 6.63
N ILE A 92 1.73 -18.69 7.51
CA ILE A 92 1.92 -19.21 8.87
C ILE A 92 2.25 -20.70 8.83
N SER A 93 1.55 -21.44 7.96
CA SER A 93 1.84 -22.88 7.80
C SER A 93 3.25 -23.12 7.34
N GLU A 94 3.78 -22.26 6.47
CA GLU A 94 5.15 -22.40 5.99
C GLU A 94 6.18 -22.16 7.09
N LEU A 95 5.83 -21.40 8.10
CA LEU A 95 6.74 -21.10 9.18
C LEU A 95 6.84 -22.23 10.20
N ASP A 96 5.87 -23.11 10.20
CA ASP A 96 5.90 -24.26 11.08
C ASP A 96 6.81 -25.34 10.51
#